data_2d96299290841f96c91abcc28da5663a
#
_entry.id   2d96299290841f96c91abcc28da5663a
#
_cell.length_a   1.000
_cell.length_b   1.000
_cell.length_c   1.000
_cell.angle_alpha   90.00
_cell.angle_beta   90.00
_cell.angle_gamma   90.00
#
_symmetry.space_group_name_H-M   'P 1'
#
loop_
_entity.id
_entity.type
_entity.pdbx_description
1 polymer ?
#
loop_
_entity_poly.entity_id
_entity_poly.type
_entity_poly.pdbx_seq_one_letter_code
_entity_poly.pdbx_strand_id
1 'polypeptide(L)'
;SPAGAAGLWQFMPATGREFGLEVNSNIDERYHIEKETKAACKYLKDAYQKYGNWLCVAAAYNAGQGRISTQLQKQMVDQAVDLWLVEETSRYMFRLLAAKAVISNPQQYGFLLKREHLYPPIPYTEVTVTTGIGNLAQFAKDKGITYAQLKDANPWLRDTSLMNKSGRTYILKIPTQAGMPVSYTHLRA
;
A
#
# COMPACT_ATOMS: atom_id res chain seq x y z
N SER A 1 6.99 -8.27 4.91
CA SER A 1 7.24 -9.66 4.46
C SER A 1 8.69 -10.03 4.72
N PRO A 2 9.03 -11.30 5.00
CA PRO A 2 10.43 -11.74 5.16
C PRO A 2 11.29 -11.45 3.92
N ALA A 3 10.68 -11.42 2.74
CA ALA A 3 11.35 -11.08 1.48
C ALA A 3 11.60 -9.56 1.31
N GLY A 4 11.15 -8.73 2.25
CA GLY A 4 11.32 -7.28 2.20
C GLY A 4 10.22 -6.51 1.47
N ALA A 5 9.13 -7.16 1.07
CA ALA A 5 7.94 -6.48 0.58
C ALA A 5 7.23 -5.73 1.73
N ALA A 6 6.71 -4.53 1.46
CA ALA A 6 6.13 -3.65 2.46
C ALA A 6 4.93 -2.85 1.93
N GLY A 7 4.14 -2.31 2.87
CA GLY A 7 2.93 -1.53 2.60
C GLY A 7 1.71 -2.38 2.26
N LEU A 8 0.60 -1.72 1.98
CA LEU A 8 -0.66 -2.37 1.59
C LEU A 8 -0.51 -3.16 0.28
N TRP A 9 0.26 -2.62 -0.65
CA TRP A 9 0.49 -3.20 -1.96
C TRP A 9 1.67 -4.16 -2.02
N GLN A 10 2.39 -4.37 -0.92
CA GLN A 10 3.51 -5.32 -0.81
C GLN A 10 4.59 -5.14 -1.89
N PHE A 11 4.94 -3.90 -2.21
CA PHE A 11 6.03 -3.64 -3.14
C PHE A 11 7.38 -4.07 -2.57
N MET A 12 8.20 -4.70 -3.42
CA MET A 12 9.63 -4.83 -3.16
C MET A 12 10.31 -3.46 -3.25
N PRO A 13 11.42 -3.23 -2.52
CA PRO A 13 12.10 -1.92 -2.53
C PRO A 13 12.48 -1.44 -3.93
N ALA A 14 12.97 -2.33 -4.78
CA ALA A 14 13.36 -2.02 -6.15
C ALA A 14 12.15 -1.60 -7.00
N THR A 15 11.09 -2.39 -6.96
CA THR A 15 9.84 -2.09 -7.68
C THR A 15 9.20 -0.79 -7.19
N GLY A 16 9.17 -0.55 -5.86
CA GLY A 16 8.67 0.72 -5.33
C GLY A 16 9.40 1.92 -5.94
N ARG A 17 10.73 1.88 -5.98
CA ARG A 17 11.55 2.95 -6.58
C ARG A 17 11.33 3.09 -8.09
N GLU A 18 11.20 1.99 -8.81
CA GLU A 18 10.90 1.98 -10.25
C GLU A 18 9.58 2.71 -10.55
N PHE A 19 8.58 2.55 -9.68
CA PHE A 19 7.28 3.20 -9.81
C PHE A 19 7.18 4.55 -9.06
N GLY A 20 8.33 5.15 -8.70
CA GLY A 20 8.44 6.53 -8.23
C GLY A 20 8.30 6.73 -6.71
N LEU A 21 8.28 5.65 -5.94
CA LEU A 21 8.28 5.75 -4.48
C LEU A 21 9.69 6.00 -3.93
N GLU A 22 9.80 6.85 -2.94
CA GLU A 22 11.03 7.02 -2.18
C GLU A 22 11.13 5.88 -1.15
N VAL A 23 12.23 5.13 -1.21
CA VAL A 23 12.48 3.99 -0.32
C VAL A 23 13.92 4.01 0.15
N ASN A 24 14.11 4.44 1.39
CA ASN A 24 15.40 4.47 2.11
C ASN A 24 15.19 4.23 3.61
N SER A 25 16.22 4.36 4.43
CA SER A 25 16.14 4.14 5.88
C SER A 25 15.33 5.21 6.63
N ASN A 26 15.22 6.41 6.10
CA ASN A 26 14.51 7.54 6.73
C ASN A 26 13.06 7.63 6.24
N ILE A 27 12.84 7.33 4.94
CA ILE A 27 11.55 7.45 4.26
C ILE A 27 11.28 6.14 3.51
N ASP A 28 10.08 5.61 3.68
CA ASP A 28 9.59 4.46 2.91
C ASP A 28 8.14 4.70 2.46
N GLU A 29 7.98 5.26 1.26
CA GLU A 29 6.68 5.60 0.69
C GLU A 29 5.84 4.39 0.29
N ARG A 30 6.36 3.16 0.45
CA ARG A 30 5.56 1.94 0.36
C ARG A 30 4.54 1.82 1.51
N TYR A 31 4.70 2.63 2.57
CA TYR A 31 3.72 2.79 3.65
C TYR A 31 2.84 4.03 3.50
N HIS A 32 2.99 4.80 2.41
CA HIS A 32 2.16 5.96 2.11
C HIS A 32 0.99 5.53 1.21
N ILE A 33 -0.18 5.30 1.77
CA ILE A 33 -1.32 4.65 1.11
C ILE A 33 -1.64 5.27 -0.26
N GLU A 34 -1.73 6.60 -0.35
CA GLU A 34 -2.08 7.27 -1.60
C GLU A 34 -0.98 7.15 -2.66
N LYS A 35 0.29 7.27 -2.26
CA LYS A 35 1.42 7.17 -3.19
C LYS A 35 1.63 5.74 -3.66
N GLU A 36 1.62 4.77 -2.73
CA GLU A 36 1.76 3.37 -3.09
C GLU A 36 0.60 2.87 -3.97
N THR A 37 -0.64 3.35 -3.72
CA THR A 37 -1.79 3.01 -4.55
C THR A 37 -1.66 3.58 -5.96
N LYS A 38 -1.18 4.83 -6.12
CA LYS A 38 -0.88 5.39 -7.44
C LYS A 38 0.19 4.58 -8.17
N ALA A 39 1.25 4.19 -7.47
CA ALA A 39 2.31 3.33 -8.01
C ALA A 39 1.77 1.96 -8.43
N ALA A 40 0.92 1.34 -7.61
CA ALA A 40 0.28 0.06 -7.91
C ALA A 40 -0.65 0.15 -9.13
N CYS A 41 -1.47 1.20 -9.21
CA CYS A 41 -2.32 1.43 -10.38
C CYS A 41 -1.51 1.58 -11.68
N LYS A 42 -0.36 2.26 -11.61
CA LYS A 42 0.55 2.38 -12.75
C LYS A 42 1.11 1.02 -13.13
N TYR A 43 1.67 0.27 -12.16
CA TYR A 43 2.17 -1.08 -12.38
C TYR A 43 1.13 -1.98 -13.07
N LEU A 44 -0.10 -1.99 -12.54
CA LEU A 44 -1.18 -2.83 -13.05
C LEU A 44 -1.59 -2.43 -14.48
N LYS A 45 -1.63 -1.13 -14.79
CA LYS A 45 -1.91 -0.63 -16.14
C LYS A 45 -0.80 -1.02 -17.13
N ASP A 46 0.46 -0.83 -16.75
CA ASP A 46 1.60 -1.17 -17.59
C ASP A 46 1.64 -2.69 -17.86
N ALA A 47 1.37 -3.50 -16.83
CA ALA A 47 1.25 -4.95 -16.97
C ALA A 47 0.04 -5.34 -17.87
N TYR A 48 -1.09 -4.64 -17.76
CA TYR A 48 -2.25 -4.90 -18.62
C TYR A 48 -1.97 -4.57 -20.09
N GLN A 49 -1.25 -3.49 -20.37
CA GLN A 49 -0.81 -3.17 -21.74
C GLN A 49 0.04 -4.30 -22.33
N LYS A 50 0.86 -4.95 -21.49
CA LYS A 50 1.72 -6.05 -21.92
C LYS A 50 0.96 -7.35 -22.15
N TYR A 51 0.02 -7.71 -21.26
CA TYR A 51 -0.62 -9.03 -21.28
C TYR A 51 -2.03 -9.04 -21.87
N GLY A 52 -2.72 -7.90 -21.93
CA GLY A 52 -4.11 -7.79 -22.40
C GLY A 52 -5.15 -8.52 -21.54
N ASN A 53 -4.73 -9.11 -20.42
CA ASN A 53 -5.56 -9.98 -19.59
C ASN A 53 -5.29 -9.76 -18.10
N TRP A 54 -6.36 -9.54 -17.31
CA TRP A 54 -6.23 -9.25 -15.86
C TRP A 54 -5.77 -10.44 -15.03
N LEU A 55 -6.01 -11.68 -15.44
CA LEU A 55 -5.51 -12.85 -14.71
C LEU A 55 -4.00 -13.03 -14.92
N CYS A 56 -3.51 -12.73 -16.13
CA CYS A 56 -2.06 -12.65 -16.38
C CYS A 56 -1.42 -11.52 -15.55
N VAL A 57 -2.08 -10.36 -15.43
CA VAL A 57 -1.62 -9.26 -14.57
C VAL A 57 -1.58 -9.68 -13.10
N ALA A 58 -2.61 -10.35 -12.60
CA ALA A 58 -2.65 -10.84 -11.22
C ALA A 58 -1.55 -11.85 -10.94
N ALA A 59 -1.34 -12.81 -11.84
CA ALA A 59 -0.24 -13.78 -11.73
C ALA A 59 1.13 -13.09 -11.76
N ALA A 60 1.31 -12.11 -12.65
CA ALA A 60 2.55 -11.33 -12.77
C ALA A 60 2.81 -10.44 -11.55
N TYR A 61 1.75 -9.91 -10.93
CA TYR A 61 1.87 -9.14 -9.68
C TYR A 61 2.40 -10.01 -8.54
N ASN A 62 1.90 -11.23 -8.42
CA ASN A 62 2.31 -12.17 -7.38
C ASN A 62 3.69 -12.79 -7.63
N ALA A 63 3.95 -13.26 -8.86
CA ALA A 63 5.13 -14.06 -9.19
C ALA A 63 6.25 -13.29 -9.93
N GLY A 64 5.98 -12.04 -10.34
CA GLY A 64 6.86 -11.23 -11.17
C GLY A 64 6.59 -11.36 -12.67
N GLN A 65 6.61 -10.22 -13.37
CA GLN A 65 6.31 -10.16 -14.81
C GLN A 65 7.25 -11.02 -15.66
N GLY A 66 8.55 -11.03 -15.34
CA GLY A 66 9.53 -11.83 -16.09
C GLY A 66 9.23 -13.32 -16.02
N ARG A 67 8.89 -13.82 -14.80
CA ARG A 67 8.53 -15.22 -14.59
C ARG A 67 7.29 -15.60 -15.41
N ILE A 68 6.23 -14.83 -15.33
CA ILE A 68 4.97 -15.14 -16.05
C ILE A 68 5.19 -15.09 -17.56
N SER A 69 5.87 -14.05 -18.10
CA SER A 69 6.20 -14.00 -19.53
C SER A 69 6.98 -15.23 -20.01
N THR A 70 7.98 -15.67 -19.22
CA THR A 70 8.75 -16.87 -19.53
C THR A 70 7.88 -18.14 -19.51
N GLN A 71 6.96 -18.25 -18.54
CA GLN A 71 6.09 -19.43 -18.46
C GLN A 71 5.06 -19.47 -19.59
N LEU A 72 4.46 -18.35 -19.98
CA LEU A 72 3.56 -18.26 -21.13
C LEU A 72 4.26 -18.76 -22.41
N GLN A 73 5.49 -18.32 -22.65
CA GLN A 73 6.27 -18.76 -23.80
C GLN A 73 6.65 -20.26 -23.73
N LYS A 74 7.17 -20.71 -22.58
CA LYS A 74 7.62 -22.11 -22.42
C LYS A 74 6.50 -23.12 -22.52
N GLN A 75 5.30 -22.75 -22.03
CA GLN A 75 4.14 -23.63 -22.02
C GLN A 75 3.24 -23.43 -23.26
N MET A 76 3.63 -22.49 -24.14
CA MET A 76 2.91 -22.19 -25.41
C MET A 76 1.43 -21.86 -25.20
N VAL A 77 1.13 -21.03 -24.19
CA VAL A 77 -0.22 -20.57 -23.86
C VAL A 77 -0.24 -19.06 -23.67
N ASP A 78 -1.42 -18.44 -23.88
CA ASP A 78 -1.60 -16.98 -23.79
C ASP A 78 -2.33 -16.54 -22.51
N GLN A 79 -2.89 -17.50 -21.76
CA GLN A 79 -3.69 -17.22 -20.58
C GLN A 79 -3.04 -17.80 -19.31
N ALA A 80 -3.03 -17.01 -18.24
CA ALA A 80 -2.44 -17.45 -16.97
C ALA A 80 -3.18 -18.63 -16.33
N VAL A 81 -4.46 -18.82 -16.64
CA VAL A 81 -5.25 -19.95 -16.14
C VAL A 81 -4.83 -21.29 -16.74
N ASP A 82 -4.20 -21.26 -17.91
CA ASP A 82 -3.71 -22.46 -18.61
C ASP A 82 -2.27 -22.83 -18.22
N LEU A 83 -1.64 -21.99 -17.36
CA LEU A 83 -0.28 -22.19 -16.91
C LEU A 83 -0.20 -23.21 -15.76
N TRP A 84 0.73 -24.12 -15.86
CA TRP A 84 1.22 -24.91 -14.73
C TRP A 84 2.14 -24.01 -13.88
N LEU A 85 1.61 -23.48 -12.78
CA LEU A 85 2.31 -22.59 -11.86
C LEU A 85 2.49 -23.25 -10.49
N VAL A 86 3.38 -22.66 -9.68
CA VAL A 86 3.45 -23.00 -8.25
C VAL A 86 2.12 -22.72 -7.58
N GLU A 87 1.74 -23.53 -6.59
CA GLU A 87 0.42 -23.47 -5.94
C GLU A 87 0.07 -22.08 -5.43
N GLU A 88 1.03 -21.36 -4.85
CA GLU A 88 0.84 -20.00 -4.34
C GLU A 88 0.30 -19.05 -5.41
N THR A 89 0.94 -19.00 -6.58
CA THR A 89 0.55 -18.10 -7.68
C THR A 89 -0.75 -18.56 -8.34
N SER A 90 -0.93 -19.86 -8.53
CA SER A 90 -2.17 -20.42 -9.06
C SER A 90 -3.37 -20.04 -8.17
N ARG A 91 -3.26 -20.28 -6.86
CA ARG A 91 -4.31 -19.96 -5.88
C ARG A 91 -4.53 -18.46 -5.72
N TYR A 92 -3.50 -17.62 -5.90
CA TYR A 92 -3.62 -16.17 -5.79
C TYR A 92 -4.67 -15.60 -6.74
N MET A 93 -4.67 -16.01 -8.00
CA MET A 93 -5.65 -15.56 -9.00
C MET A 93 -7.08 -15.87 -8.57
N PHE A 94 -7.34 -17.11 -8.14
CA PHE A 94 -8.68 -17.53 -7.71
C PHE A 94 -9.11 -16.89 -6.38
N ARG A 95 -8.18 -16.69 -5.44
CA ARG A 95 -8.44 -15.93 -4.20
C ARG A 95 -8.83 -14.48 -4.49
N LEU A 96 -8.17 -13.85 -5.45
CA LEU A 96 -8.50 -12.49 -5.87
C LEU A 96 -9.90 -12.41 -6.49
N LEU A 97 -10.27 -13.38 -7.35
CA LEU A 97 -11.61 -13.46 -7.92
C LEU A 97 -12.68 -13.72 -6.84
N ALA A 98 -12.41 -14.64 -5.90
CA ALA A 98 -13.32 -14.92 -4.79
C ALA A 98 -13.51 -13.68 -3.89
N ALA A 99 -12.43 -12.98 -3.52
CA ALA A 99 -12.51 -11.74 -2.76
C ALA A 99 -13.31 -10.66 -3.51
N LYS A 100 -13.06 -10.50 -4.81
CA LYS A 100 -13.83 -9.57 -5.66
C LYS A 100 -15.31 -9.92 -5.65
N ALA A 101 -15.70 -11.19 -5.81
CA ALA A 101 -17.10 -11.62 -5.81
C ALA A 101 -17.79 -11.26 -4.48
N VAL A 102 -17.15 -11.58 -3.34
CA VAL A 102 -17.69 -11.29 -1.99
C VAL A 102 -17.81 -9.79 -1.76
N ILE A 103 -16.76 -9.02 -2.06
CA ILE A 103 -16.74 -7.56 -1.81
C ILE A 103 -17.73 -6.82 -2.73
N SER A 104 -17.90 -7.28 -3.98
CA SER A 104 -18.83 -6.66 -4.93
C SER A 104 -20.29 -6.92 -4.59
N ASN A 105 -20.59 -8.07 -3.97
CA ASN A 105 -21.95 -8.49 -3.66
C ASN A 105 -22.04 -9.09 -2.25
N PRO A 106 -21.72 -8.33 -1.18
CA PRO A 106 -21.59 -8.87 0.17
C PRO A 106 -22.88 -9.54 0.67
N GLN A 107 -24.04 -9.00 0.31
CA GLN A 107 -25.34 -9.55 0.73
C GLN A 107 -25.56 -10.97 0.22
N GLN A 108 -25.12 -11.28 -1.00
CA GLN A 108 -25.23 -12.62 -1.60
C GLN A 108 -24.45 -13.67 -0.79
N TYR A 109 -23.43 -13.23 -0.05
CA TYR A 109 -22.58 -14.07 0.80
C TYR A 109 -22.92 -13.95 2.29
N GLY A 110 -24.09 -13.41 2.64
CA GLY A 110 -24.59 -13.32 4.02
C GLY A 110 -24.07 -12.11 4.81
N PHE A 111 -23.37 -11.17 4.19
CA PHE A 111 -22.87 -9.96 4.86
C PHE A 111 -23.87 -8.81 4.71
N LEU A 112 -24.60 -8.50 5.77
CA LEU A 112 -25.50 -7.35 5.82
C LEU A 112 -24.76 -6.12 6.37
N LEU A 113 -24.09 -5.39 5.49
CA LEU A 113 -23.35 -4.18 5.86
C LEU A 113 -24.28 -2.98 5.90
N LYS A 114 -24.31 -2.29 7.04
CA LYS A 114 -24.98 -1.01 7.21
C LYS A 114 -23.95 0.11 7.30
N ARG A 115 -24.37 1.34 7.01
CA ARG A 115 -23.50 2.53 7.09
C ARG A 115 -22.87 2.71 8.48
N GLU A 116 -23.61 2.38 9.54
CA GLU A 116 -23.18 2.43 10.95
C GLU A 116 -22.07 1.44 11.28
N HIS A 117 -21.87 0.39 10.45
CA HIS A 117 -20.78 -0.59 10.60
C HIS A 117 -19.46 -0.11 9.98
N LEU A 118 -19.48 1.01 9.26
CA LEU A 118 -18.28 1.53 8.59
C LEU A 118 -17.52 2.46 9.53
N TYR A 119 -16.20 2.34 9.54
CA TYR A 119 -15.34 3.25 10.28
C TYR A 119 -15.32 4.62 9.59
N PRO A 120 -15.59 5.72 10.31
CA PRO A 120 -15.42 7.05 9.74
C PRO A 120 -13.93 7.33 9.48
N PRO A 121 -13.59 8.11 8.44
CA PRO A 121 -12.21 8.54 8.23
C PRO A 121 -11.77 9.43 9.38
N ILE A 122 -10.52 9.25 9.84
CA ILE A 122 -9.91 10.13 10.84
C ILE A 122 -9.64 11.49 10.17
N PRO A 123 -10.24 12.59 10.63
CA PRO A 123 -9.97 13.89 10.08
C PRO A 123 -8.56 14.37 10.43
N TYR A 124 -7.89 14.96 9.45
CA TYR A 124 -6.55 15.51 9.59
C TYR A 124 -6.41 16.85 8.85
N THR A 125 -5.42 17.62 9.25
CA THR A 125 -4.92 18.77 8.48
C THR A 125 -3.62 18.38 7.80
N GLU A 126 -3.29 19.01 6.68
CA GLU A 126 -2.05 18.77 5.94
C GLU A 126 -1.03 19.87 6.24
N VAL A 127 0.21 19.47 6.50
CA VAL A 127 1.33 20.39 6.68
C VAL A 127 2.36 20.10 5.61
N THR A 128 2.63 21.10 4.77
CA THR A 128 3.67 21.02 3.74
C THR A 128 5.03 21.28 4.36
N VAL A 129 5.98 20.38 4.11
CA VAL A 129 7.35 20.45 4.61
C VAL A 129 8.31 20.39 3.43
N THR A 130 9.14 21.42 3.29
CA THR A 130 10.15 21.55 2.23
C THR A 130 11.58 21.42 2.75
N THR A 131 11.75 21.45 4.08
CA THR A 131 13.05 21.31 4.76
C THR A 131 13.05 20.07 5.65
N GLY A 132 14.21 19.68 6.15
CA GLY A 132 14.30 18.60 7.13
C GLY A 132 13.66 18.96 8.48
N ILE A 133 13.20 17.96 9.22
CA ILE A 133 12.74 18.08 10.61
C ILE A 133 13.69 17.25 11.48
N GLY A 134 14.50 17.91 12.30
CA GLY A 134 15.52 17.24 13.11
C GLY A 134 14.96 16.36 14.24
N ASN A 135 13.76 16.68 14.75
CA ASN A 135 13.10 15.94 15.82
C ASN A 135 11.58 15.89 15.58
N LEU A 136 11.09 14.72 15.16
CA LEU A 136 9.66 14.51 14.89
C LEU A 136 8.80 14.49 16.17
N ALA A 137 9.37 14.14 17.33
CA ALA A 137 8.62 14.18 18.59
C ALA A 137 8.36 15.64 19.03
N GLN A 138 9.38 16.51 18.89
CA GLN A 138 9.17 17.94 19.14
C GLN A 138 8.19 18.56 18.14
N PHE A 139 8.35 18.24 16.86
CA PHE A 139 7.41 18.68 15.83
C PHE A 139 5.95 18.26 16.12
N ALA A 140 5.72 17.00 16.54
CA ALA A 140 4.40 16.53 16.93
C ALA A 140 3.82 17.34 18.09
N LYS A 141 4.64 17.56 19.15
CA LYS A 141 4.26 18.37 20.31
C LYS A 141 3.88 19.81 19.92
N ASP A 142 4.63 20.43 19.01
CA ASP A 142 4.37 21.79 18.50
C ASP A 142 3.07 21.87 17.69
N LYS A 143 2.63 20.71 17.12
CA LYS A 143 1.34 20.55 16.43
C LYS A 143 0.19 20.10 17.34
N GLY A 144 0.42 19.98 18.65
CA GLY A 144 -0.60 19.60 19.63
C GLY A 144 -1.01 18.13 19.58
N ILE A 145 -0.15 17.24 19.03
CA ILE A 145 -0.36 15.80 18.94
C ILE A 145 0.79 15.02 19.55
N THR A 146 0.60 13.73 19.81
CA THR A 146 1.69 12.85 20.25
C THR A 146 2.55 12.38 19.07
N TYR A 147 3.79 11.99 19.38
CA TYR A 147 4.68 11.36 18.39
C TYR A 147 4.05 10.08 17.79
N ALA A 148 3.36 9.28 18.58
CA ALA A 148 2.67 8.09 18.11
C ALA A 148 1.59 8.43 17.08
N GLN A 149 0.76 9.45 17.37
CA GLN A 149 -0.27 9.94 16.45
C GLN A 149 0.32 10.47 15.13
N LEU A 150 1.45 11.18 15.20
CA LEU A 150 2.16 11.61 14.00
C LEU A 150 2.62 10.42 13.16
N LYS A 151 3.22 9.40 13.79
CA LYS A 151 3.74 8.20 13.11
C LYS A 151 2.60 7.33 12.54
N ASP A 152 1.50 7.19 13.25
CA ASP A 152 0.33 6.44 12.79
C ASP A 152 -0.34 7.11 11.57
N ALA A 153 -0.40 8.45 11.54
CA ALA A 153 -0.91 9.19 10.40
C ALA A 153 0.07 9.27 9.22
N ASN A 154 1.38 9.08 9.49
CA ASN A 154 2.45 9.14 8.50
C ASN A 154 3.40 7.94 8.63
N PRO A 155 2.94 6.71 8.40
CA PRO A 155 3.75 5.50 8.62
C PRO A 155 4.95 5.37 7.68
N TRP A 156 5.00 6.16 6.63
CA TRP A 156 6.12 6.28 5.70
C TRP A 156 7.35 6.98 6.27
N LEU A 157 7.21 7.73 7.39
CA LEU A 157 8.33 8.25 8.18
C LEU A 157 8.95 7.10 8.99
N ARG A 158 10.14 6.65 8.65
CA ARG A 158 10.75 5.45 9.26
C ARG A 158 11.72 5.73 10.41
N ASP A 159 12.13 6.99 10.56
CA ASP A 159 13.10 7.44 11.56
C ASP A 159 12.46 8.41 12.57
N THR A 160 13.22 8.89 13.53
CA THR A 160 12.88 9.93 14.52
C THR A 160 13.02 11.35 13.97
N SER A 161 13.58 11.48 12.77
CA SER A 161 13.77 12.73 12.04
C SER A 161 13.30 12.57 10.58
N LEU A 162 13.04 13.68 9.91
CA LEU A 162 12.86 13.73 8.47
C LEU A 162 14.08 14.41 7.84
N MET A 163 14.96 13.64 7.23
CA MET A 163 16.12 14.16 6.53
C MET A 163 15.79 14.43 5.06
N ASN A 164 15.38 15.64 4.74
CA ASN A 164 15.04 16.02 3.35
C ASN A 164 16.31 16.28 2.51
N LYS A 165 17.13 15.25 2.28
CA LYS A 165 18.35 15.35 1.45
C LYS A 165 18.05 15.54 -0.03
N SER A 166 16.87 15.12 -0.48
CA SER A 166 16.45 15.20 -1.88
C SER A 166 15.80 16.53 -2.25
N GLY A 167 15.60 17.45 -1.31
CA GLY A 167 14.92 18.73 -1.54
C GLY A 167 13.46 18.59 -1.97
N ARG A 168 12.83 17.46 -1.66
CA ARG A 168 11.42 17.19 -2.02
C ARG A 168 10.47 17.92 -1.08
N THR A 169 9.26 18.10 -1.59
CA THR A 169 8.12 18.56 -0.76
C THR A 169 7.37 17.36 -0.22
N TYR A 170 7.22 17.32 1.10
CA TYR A 170 6.44 16.29 1.78
C TYR A 170 5.16 16.92 2.36
N ILE A 171 4.09 16.15 2.37
CA ILE A 171 2.83 16.52 3.02
C ILE A 171 2.64 15.58 4.20
N LEU A 172 2.67 16.13 5.42
CA LEU A 172 2.43 15.40 6.65
C LEU A 172 0.96 15.56 7.06
N LYS A 173 0.32 14.47 7.40
CA LYS A 173 -1.03 14.43 7.95
C LYS A 173 -0.95 14.63 9.47
N ILE A 174 -1.65 15.62 9.98
CA ILE A 174 -1.76 15.93 11.41
C ILE A 174 -3.20 15.62 11.83
N PRO A 175 -3.46 14.54 12.57
CA PRO A 175 -4.80 14.21 13.03
C PRO A 175 -5.38 15.32 13.90
N THR A 176 -6.67 15.63 13.74
CA THR A 176 -7.37 16.60 14.58
C THR A 176 -7.96 15.90 15.82
N GLN A 177 -8.02 16.59 16.97
CA GLN A 177 -8.55 16.03 18.21
C GLN A 177 -10.02 15.57 18.08
N ALA A 178 -10.82 16.21 17.23
CA ALA A 178 -12.23 15.85 17.02
C ALA A 178 -12.44 14.47 16.39
N GLY A 179 -11.41 13.88 15.79
CA GLY A 179 -11.50 12.61 15.06
C GLY A 179 -10.86 11.41 15.76
N MET A 180 -10.30 11.61 16.94
CA MET A 180 -9.69 10.49 17.67
C MET A 180 -10.67 9.90 18.68
N PRO A 181 -11.22 8.71 18.43
CA PRO A 181 -11.92 7.99 19.49
C PRO A 181 -10.95 7.69 20.62
N VAL A 182 -11.40 7.90 21.87
CA VAL A 182 -10.64 7.64 23.12
C VAL A 182 -10.11 6.19 23.21
N SER A 183 -10.66 5.28 22.40
CA SER A 183 -10.29 3.87 22.31
C SER A 183 -9.00 3.57 21.54
N TYR A 184 -8.41 4.54 20.82
CA TYR A 184 -7.16 4.31 20.06
C TYR A 184 -5.94 4.06 20.97
N THR A 185 -6.03 4.42 22.26
CA THR A 185 -4.97 4.18 23.23
C THR A 185 -4.98 2.76 23.83
N HIS A 186 -6.02 1.97 23.62
CA HIS A 186 -6.18 0.64 24.25
C HIS A 186 -5.98 -0.54 23.30
N LEU A 187 -5.76 -0.32 21.99
CA LEU A 187 -5.54 -1.40 21.01
C LEU A 187 -4.08 -1.82 20.82
N ARG A 188 -3.18 -1.35 21.68
CA ARG A 188 -1.75 -1.76 21.71
C ARG A 188 -1.37 -2.47 23.02
N ALA A 189 -2.29 -3.29 23.56
CA ALA A 189 -1.93 -4.24 24.61
C ALA A 189 -1.82 -5.65 24.03
#